data_0abe00d30da56e1309fe54c2bcaa1a38
#
_entry.id   0abe00d30da56e1309fe54c2bcaa1a38
#
_cell.length_a   1.000
_cell.length_b   1.000
_cell.length_c   1.000
_cell.angle_alpha   90.00
_cell.angle_beta   90.00
_cell.angle_gamma   90.00
#
_symmetry.space_group_name_H-M   'P 1'
#
loop_
_entity.id
_entity.type
_entity.pdbx_description
1 polymer ?
#
loop_
_entity_poly.entity_id
_entity_poly.type
_entity_poly.pdbx_seq_one_letter_code
_entity_poly.pdbx_strand_id
1 'polypeptide(L)'
;LFKKWIRHCYRQGDVVITPTEYSRELLMKYDLHREIYALTNGVDTEFFHKTEQASGRFRKFFHLPVDKKGVISAGHLIHRKGIEDFLEMAKRMPDIIFLWFGGGNNALIPAEIKKAVAEKPENVIFAGFQPSGILRDAYCGADAFAFFSYEETEGIVVLEALSCEIPVIVRDIPVYEGWLTDGDQVRKASNLDSYEQAVRDILYEEPREKVRRRIRAGRALAEEHSMRVTGEKLYQIEQKLL
;
A
#
# COMPACT_ATOMS: atom_id res chain seq x y z
N LEU A 1 25.03 7.19 18.51
CA LEU A 1 24.88 5.78 18.95
C LEU A 1 24.18 4.93 17.88
N PHE A 2 23.02 5.33 17.38
CA PHE A 2 22.19 4.60 16.42
C PHE A 2 22.92 4.30 15.08
N LYS A 3 23.59 5.30 14.48
CA LYS A 3 24.38 5.10 13.24
C LYS A 3 25.50 4.07 13.40
N LYS A 4 26.17 4.03 14.55
CA LYS A 4 27.22 3.02 14.83
C LYS A 4 26.62 1.61 14.94
N TRP A 5 25.45 1.50 15.56
CA TRP A 5 24.73 0.25 15.68
C TRP A 5 24.25 -0.28 14.31
N ILE A 6 23.65 0.58 13.47
CA ILE A 6 23.29 0.21 12.10
C ILE A 6 24.49 -0.33 11.32
N ARG A 7 25.61 0.41 11.32
CA ARG A 7 26.85 -0.04 10.66
C ARG A 7 27.31 -1.39 11.18
N HIS A 8 27.29 -1.58 12.49
CA HIS A 8 27.71 -2.85 13.09
C HIS A 8 26.83 -4.00 12.62
N CYS A 9 25.51 -3.86 12.67
CA CYS A 9 24.57 -4.91 12.26
C CYS A 9 24.71 -5.25 10.77
N TYR A 10 24.67 -4.27 9.89
CA TYR A 10 24.71 -4.53 8.45
C TYR A 10 26.06 -5.04 7.93
N ARG A 11 27.16 -4.74 8.64
CA ARG A 11 28.50 -5.26 8.29
C ARG A 11 28.71 -6.72 8.64
N GLN A 12 27.82 -7.38 9.37
CA GLN A 12 27.91 -8.81 9.69
C GLN A 12 27.53 -9.70 8.50
N GLY A 13 26.73 -9.21 7.55
CA GLY A 13 26.39 -9.94 6.35
C GLY A 13 27.41 -9.74 5.22
N ASP A 14 27.42 -10.62 4.25
CA ASP A 14 28.24 -10.53 3.04
C ASP A 14 27.72 -9.44 2.10
N VAL A 15 26.39 -9.34 1.98
CA VAL A 15 25.66 -8.31 1.24
C VAL A 15 24.52 -7.76 2.06
N VAL A 16 23.97 -6.64 1.63
CA VAL A 16 22.73 -6.05 2.19
C VAL A 16 21.67 -6.00 1.11
N ILE A 17 20.47 -6.46 1.44
CA ILE A 17 19.31 -6.37 0.56
C ILE A 17 18.28 -5.43 1.18
N THR A 18 17.70 -4.57 0.38
CA THR A 18 16.68 -3.59 0.78
C THR A 18 15.60 -3.50 -0.29
N PRO A 19 14.32 -3.21 0.07
CA PRO A 19 13.23 -3.44 -0.85
C PRO A 19 13.15 -2.49 -2.06
N THR A 20 13.74 -1.29 -1.97
CA THR A 20 13.66 -0.29 -3.03
C THR A 20 14.98 0.42 -3.26
N GLU A 21 15.15 1.03 -4.43
CA GLU A 21 16.32 1.86 -4.75
C GLU A 21 16.42 3.05 -3.77
N TYR A 22 15.30 3.66 -3.41
CA TYR A 22 15.24 4.71 -2.39
C TYR A 22 15.85 4.24 -1.05
N SER A 23 15.45 3.06 -0.56
CA SER A 23 16.01 2.50 0.68
C SER A 23 17.49 2.15 0.54
N ARG A 24 17.91 1.71 -0.67
CA ARG A 24 19.33 1.47 -1.00
C ARG A 24 20.15 2.74 -0.89
N GLU A 25 19.69 3.83 -1.51
CA GLU A 25 20.35 5.13 -1.45
C GLU A 25 20.48 5.68 -0.01
N LEU A 26 19.43 5.47 0.80
CA LEU A 26 19.48 5.82 2.23
C LEU A 26 20.57 5.04 2.97
N LEU A 27 20.70 3.72 2.72
CA LEU A 27 21.71 2.87 3.35
C LEU A 27 23.12 3.17 2.86
N MET A 28 23.31 3.57 1.61
CA MET A 28 24.61 3.99 1.07
C MET A 28 25.24 5.16 1.88
N LYS A 29 24.41 6.03 2.46
CA LYS A 29 24.87 7.14 3.32
C LYS A 29 25.51 6.69 4.65
N TYR A 30 25.42 5.39 4.97
CA TYR A 30 25.95 4.83 6.23
C TYR A 30 27.36 4.24 6.09
N ASP A 31 27.95 4.22 4.88
CA ASP A 31 29.30 3.67 4.65
C ASP A 31 29.43 2.25 5.23
N LEU A 32 28.64 1.33 4.70
CA LEU A 32 28.54 -0.03 5.22
C LEU A 32 29.71 -0.92 4.80
N HIS A 33 30.48 -0.53 3.76
CA HIS A 33 31.52 -1.36 3.13
C HIS A 33 30.98 -2.75 2.71
N ARG A 34 29.76 -2.78 2.22
CA ARG A 34 29.08 -3.95 1.68
C ARG A 34 28.33 -3.57 0.41
N GLU A 35 28.21 -4.49 -0.51
CA GLU A 35 27.28 -4.35 -1.63
C GLU A 35 25.85 -4.27 -1.12
N ILE A 36 25.06 -3.33 -1.67
CA ILE A 36 23.66 -3.12 -1.30
C ILE A 36 22.84 -3.31 -2.56
N TYR A 37 21.95 -4.28 -2.53
CA TYR A 37 21.02 -4.58 -3.63
C TYR A 37 19.63 -4.03 -3.28
N ALA A 38 18.99 -3.39 -4.27
CA ALA A 38 17.57 -3.11 -4.21
C ALA A 38 16.81 -4.31 -4.80
N LEU A 39 16.05 -4.99 -3.98
CA LEU A 39 15.26 -6.15 -4.36
C LEU A 39 13.96 -6.14 -3.56
N THR A 40 12.82 -6.03 -4.25
CA THR A 40 11.48 -6.05 -3.65
C THR A 40 11.30 -7.25 -2.72
N ASN A 41 10.46 -7.10 -1.67
CA ASN A 41 10.04 -8.24 -0.85
C ASN A 41 9.20 -9.25 -1.64
N GLY A 42 8.65 -8.83 -2.75
CA GLY A 42 7.79 -9.63 -3.62
C GLY A 42 6.35 -9.72 -3.11
N VAL A 43 5.41 -9.73 -4.02
CA VAL A 43 3.99 -9.99 -3.74
C VAL A 43 3.59 -11.38 -4.24
N ASP A 44 2.77 -12.08 -3.45
CA ASP A 44 2.18 -13.36 -3.87
C ASP A 44 1.03 -13.09 -4.86
N THR A 45 1.38 -13.02 -6.16
CA THR A 45 0.42 -12.75 -7.23
C THR A 45 -0.51 -13.92 -7.52
N GLU A 46 -0.19 -15.12 -7.03
CA GLU A 46 -1.06 -16.30 -7.10
C GLU A 46 -2.15 -16.23 -6.03
N PHE A 47 -1.83 -15.71 -4.85
CA PHE A 47 -2.81 -15.49 -3.80
C PHE A 47 -3.57 -14.18 -4.00
N PHE A 48 -2.87 -13.06 -4.20
CA PHE A 48 -3.46 -11.75 -4.46
C PHE A 48 -3.78 -11.60 -5.94
N HIS A 49 -4.94 -12.07 -6.35
CA HIS A 49 -5.45 -11.91 -7.70
C HIS A 49 -6.96 -11.65 -7.69
N LYS A 50 -7.46 -11.03 -8.74
CA LYS A 50 -8.87 -10.75 -8.86
C LYS A 50 -9.69 -12.03 -9.00
N THR A 51 -10.77 -12.13 -8.21
CA THR A 51 -11.74 -13.23 -8.28
C THR A 51 -13.15 -12.66 -8.43
N GLU A 52 -13.99 -13.30 -9.26
CA GLU A 52 -15.36 -12.81 -9.55
C GLU A 52 -16.24 -12.74 -8.31
N GLN A 53 -16.09 -13.70 -7.40
CA GLN A 53 -16.94 -13.80 -6.21
C GLN A 53 -16.49 -12.91 -5.04
N ALA A 54 -15.26 -12.37 -5.08
CA ALA A 54 -14.67 -11.63 -3.97
C ALA A 54 -15.47 -10.36 -3.63
N SER A 55 -15.95 -9.64 -4.65
CA SER A 55 -16.74 -8.42 -4.45
C SER A 55 -18.02 -8.67 -3.65
N GLY A 56 -18.75 -9.73 -3.99
CA GLY A 56 -19.94 -10.13 -3.24
C GLY A 56 -19.63 -10.54 -1.80
N ARG A 57 -18.54 -11.31 -1.58
CA ARG A 57 -18.11 -11.69 -0.22
C ARG A 57 -17.72 -10.48 0.62
N PHE A 58 -16.91 -9.57 0.07
CA PHE A 58 -16.51 -8.34 0.74
C PHE A 58 -17.70 -7.49 1.17
N ARG A 59 -18.61 -7.17 0.23
CA ARG A 59 -19.78 -6.35 0.51
C ARG A 59 -20.70 -6.98 1.56
N LYS A 60 -20.91 -8.31 1.47
CA LYS A 60 -21.71 -9.06 2.44
C LYS A 60 -21.06 -9.07 3.83
N PHE A 61 -19.74 -9.30 3.90
CA PHE A 61 -18.99 -9.39 5.17
C PHE A 61 -19.02 -8.07 5.96
N PHE A 62 -18.87 -6.94 5.26
CA PHE A 62 -18.88 -5.61 5.89
C PHE A 62 -20.27 -4.92 5.83
N HIS A 63 -21.32 -5.61 5.41
CA HIS A 63 -22.68 -5.09 5.29
C HIS A 63 -22.77 -3.79 4.47
N LEU A 64 -22.00 -3.71 3.38
CA LEU A 64 -21.92 -2.49 2.57
C LEU A 64 -23.17 -2.35 1.68
N PRO A 65 -23.82 -1.17 1.68
CA PRO A 65 -24.94 -0.89 0.77
C PRO A 65 -24.52 -1.03 -0.70
N VAL A 66 -25.40 -1.60 -1.52
CA VAL A 66 -25.11 -1.91 -2.94
C VAL A 66 -24.84 -0.64 -3.75
N ASP A 67 -25.53 0.44 -3.40
CA ASP A 67 -25.49 1.75 -4.06
C ASP A 67 -24.32 2.63 -3.61
N LYS A 68 -23.62 2.29 -2.52
CA LYS A 68 -22.50 3.05 -2.01
C LYS A 68 -21.16 2.57 -2.59
N LYS A 69 -20.28 3.54 -2.92
CA LYS A 69 -18.89 3.28 -3.26
C LYS A 69 -18.07 2.98 -2.02
N GLY A 70 -17.04 2.14 -2.16
CA GLY A 70 -16.14 1.79 -1.08
C GLY A 70 -14.69 2.12 -1.41
N VAL A 71 -14.05 2.92 -0.57
CA VAL A 71 -12.60 3.19 -0.62
C VAL A 71 -11.96 2.51 0.58
N ILE A 72 -10.91 1.74 0.33
CA ILE A 72 -10.20 1.01 1.39
C ILE A 72 -8.77 1.52 1.56
N SER A 73 -8.25 1.38 2.77
CA SER A 73 -6.84 1.62 3.12
C SER A 73 -6.35 0.52 4.05
N ALA A 74 -5.03 0.36 4.17
CA ALA A 74 -4.44 -0.65 5.04
C ALA A 74 -3.17 -0.15 5.75
N GLY A 75 -3.03 -0.45 7.04
CA GLY A 75 -1.84 -0.08 7.80
C GLY A 75 -2.04 -0.13 9.32
N HIS A 76 -0.96 0.12 10.04
CA HIS A 76 -1.03 0.32 11.49
C HIS A 76 -1.70 1.66 11.83
N LEU A 77 -2.35 1.74 12.98
CA LEU A 77 -2.94 2.97 13.51
C LEU A 77 -1.86 3.87 14.15
N ILE A 78 -1.07 4.50 13.29
CA ILE A 78 0.01 5.44 13.66
C ILE A 78 0.04 6.62 12.68
N HIS A 79 0.52 7.78 13.12
CA HIS A 79 0.59 9.02 12.33
C HIS A 79 1.23 8.82 10.96
N ARG A 80 2.36 8.11 10.91
CA ARG A 80 3.10 7.85 9.68
C ARG A 80 2.25 7.20 8.58
N LYS A 81 1.23 6.43 8.94
CA LYS A 81 0.32 5.76 7.99
C LYS A 81 -0.81 6.67 7.48
N GLY A 82 -0.91 7.92 7.97
CA GLY A 82 -1.85 8.91 7.48
C GLY A 82 -3.30 8.66 7.87
N ILE A 83 -3.51 8.10 9.08
CA ILE A 83 -4.86 7.80 9.58
C ILE A 83 -5.72 9.05 9.71
N GLU A 84 -5.10 10.19 10.06
CA GLU A 84 -5.79 11.47 10.18
C GLU A 84 -6.29 11.96 8.81
N ASP A 85 -5.47 11.83 7.77
CA ASP A 85 -5.85 12.19 6.39
C ASP A 85 -6.97 11.28 5.87
N PHE A 86 -6.90 9.98 6.18
CA PHE A 86 -7.98 9.05 5.87
C PHE A 86 -9.31 9.45 6.50
N LEU A 87 -9.31 9.82 7.78
CA LEU A 87 -10.50 10.28 8.49
C LEU A 87 -11.03 11.60 7.94
N GLU A 88 -10.13 12.52 7.60
CA GLU A 88 -10.51 13.80 7.01
C GLU A 88 -11.10 13.62 5.59
N MET A 89 -10.54 12.72 4.79
CA MET A 89 -11.11 12.34 3.49
C MET A 89 -12.53 11.77 3.64
N ALA A 90 -12.77 10.93 4.64
CA ALA A 90 -14.10 10.38 4.88
C ALA A 90 -15.12 11.48 5.24
N LYS A 91 -14.72 12.52 6.00
CA LYS A 91 -15.58 13.69 6.30
C LYS A 91 -15.92 14.49 5.03
N ARG A 92 -14.94 14.68 4.13
CA ARG A 92 -15.12 15.41 2.87
C ARG A 92 -16.01 14.67 1.87
N MET A 93 -16.09 13.35 1.98
CA MET A 93 -16.79 12.48 1.03
C MET A 93 -17.82 11.58 1.74
N PRO A 94 -18.89 12.15 2.34
CA PRO A 94 -19.83 11.41 3.19
C PRO A 94 -20.65 10.35 2.45
N ASP A 95 -20.73 10.43 1.12
CA ASP A 95 -21.44 9.47 0.28
C ASP A 95 -20.65 8.20 -0.03
N ILE A 96 -19.36 8.16 0.32
CA ILE A 96 -18.45 7.03 0.12
C ILE A 96 -18.20 6.35 1.45
N ILE A 97 -18.18 5.02 1.47
CA ILE A 97 -17.79 4.25 2.65
C ILE A 97 -16.28 4.09 2.64
N PHE A 98 -15.64 4.45 3.74
CA PHE A 98 -14.20 4.30 3.92
C PHE A 98 -13.91 3.16 4.90
N LEU A 99 -13.05 2.21 4.51
CA LEU A 99 -12.66 1.10 5.38
C LEU A 99 -11.15 1.10 5.61
N TRP A 100 -10.76 1.00 6.88
CA TRP A 100 -9.36 0.85 7.27
C TRP A 100 -9.09 -0.56 7.75
N PHE A 101 -8.16 -1.24 7.08
CA PHE A 101 -7.67 -2.57 7.43
C PHE A 101 -6.36 -2.48 8.23
N GLY A 102 -6.25 -3.31 9.25
CA GLY A 102 -5.10 -3.31 10.13
C GLY A 102 -5.39 -2.60 11.45
N GLY A 103 -4.38 -2.47 12.24
CA GLY A 103 -4.51 -1.97 13.60
C GLY A 103 -3.14 -1.95 14.26
N GLY A 104 -3.05 -2.52 15.45
CA GLY A 104 -1.82 -2.63 16.21
C GLY A 104 -2.12 -3.09 17.64
N ASN A 105 -1.06 -3.30 18.41
CA ASN A 105 -1.23 -3.47 19.85
C ASN A 105 -1.82 -2.19 20.41
N ASN A 106 -3.00 -2.29 21.03
CA ASN A 106 -3.73 -1.14 21.56
C ASN A 106 -2.90 -0.30 22.53
N ALA A 107 -1.94 -0.90 23.24
CA ALA A 107 -1.02 -0.19 24.13
C ALA A 107 -0.05 0.74 23.37
N LEU A 108 0.23 0.47 22.10
CA LEU A 108 1.17 1.23 21.28
C LEU A 108 0.51 2.25 20.36
N ILE A 109 -0.83 2.27 20.28
CA ILE A 109 -1.57 3.28 19.50
C ILE A 109 -1.51 4.62 20.23
N PRO A 110 -1.06 5.71 19.59
CA PRO A 110 -1.05 7.05 20.20
C PRO A 110 -2.44 7.48 20.69
N ALA A 111 -2.49 8.22 21.79
CA ALA A 111 -3.75 8.62 22.43
C ALA A 111 -4.63 9.48 21.49
N GLU A 112 -3.99 10.35 20.70
CA GLU A 112 -4.63 11.22 19.69
C GLU A 112 -5.33 10.37 18.62
N ILE A 113 -4.68 9.32 18.16
CA ILE A 113 -5.25 8.39 17.16
C ILE A 113 -6.40 7.60 17.77
N LYS A 114 -6.28 7.11 19.01
CA LYS A 114 -7.41 6.46 19.69
C LYS A 114 -8.63 7.35 19.77
N LYS A 115 -8.41 8.63 20.11
CA LYS A 115 -9.48 9.64 20.14
C LYS A 115 -10.09 9.82 18.76
N ALA A 116 -9.28 10.05 17.74
CA ALA A 116 -9.74 10.24 16.36
C ALA A 116 -10.53 9.02 15.84
N VAL A 117 -10.09 7.80 16.16
CA VAL A 117 -10.80 6.55 15.83
C VAL A 117 -12.15 6.47 16.57
N ALA A 118 -12.22 6.89 17.83
CA ALA A 118 -13.46 6.90 18.60
C ALA A 118 -14.46 7.94 18.07
N GLU A 119 -13.97 9.08 17.57
CA GLU A 119 -14.75 10.19 17.00
C GLU A 119 -14.94 10.09 15.47
N LYS A 120 -14.71 8.91 14.88
CA LYS A 120 -14.76 8.67 13.43
C LYS A 120 -16.09 9.08 12.82
N PRO A 121 -16.10 9.54 11.54
CA PRO A 121 -17.33 9.74 10.77
C PRO A 121 -18.15 8.45 10.63
N GLU A 122 -19.46 8.59 10.42
CA GLU A 122 -20.39 7.45 10.29
C GLU A 122 -20.06 6.55 9.08
N ASN A 123 -19.54 7.14 8.00
CA ASN A 123 -19.12 6.44 6.80
C ASN A 123 -17.76 5.76 6.89
N VAL A 124 -17.17 5.64 8.10
CA VAL A 124 -15.90 4.96 8.35
C VAL A 124 -16.10 3.66 9.08
N ILE A 125 -15.47 2.61 8.59
CA ILE A 125 -15.39 1.28 9.21
C ILE A 125 -13.92 0.96 9.50
N PHE A 126 -13.59 0.71 10.77
CA PHE A 126 -12.32 0.12 11.15
C PHE A 126 -12.47 -1.39 11.19
N ALA A 127 -11.93 -2.06 10.17
CA ALA A 127 -12.02 -3.52 10.02
C ALA A 127 -11.11 -4.28 11.02
N GLY A 128 -10.13 -3.58 11.60
CA GLY A 128 -9.11 -4.22 12.43
C GLY A 128 -8.16 -5.09 11.61
N PHE A 129 -7.37 -5.93 12.31
CA PHE A 129 -6.56 -6.94 11.64
C PHE A 129 -7.47 -8.04 11.10
N GLN A 130 -7.35 -8.32 9.81
CA GLN A 130 -8.12 -9.36 9.12
C GLN A 130 -7.19 -10.40 8.51
N PRO A 131 -7.62 -11.67 8.39
CA PRO A 131 -6.92 -12.68 7.61
C PRO A 131 -6.70 -12.21 6.16
N SER A 132 -5.59 -12.61 5.55
CA SER A 132 -5.21 -12.19 4.20
C SER A 132 -6.29 -12.46 3.14
N GLY A 133 -7.08 -13.53 3.31
CA GLY A 133 -8.21 -13.83 2.40
C GLY A 133 -9.31 -12.76 2.43
N ILE A 134 -9.62 -12.18 3.60
CA ILE A 134 -10.60 -11.10 3.73
C ILE A 134 -10.02 -9.80 3.15
N LEU A 135 -8.74 -9.52 3.38
CA LEU A 135 -8.07 -8.36 2.79
C LEU A 135 -8.02 -8.46 1.26
N ARG A 136 -7.69 -9.64 0.72
CA ARG A 136 -7.76 -9.90 -0.73
C ARG A 136 -9.17 -9.67 -1.28
N ASP A 137 -10.20 -10.18 -0.61
CA ASP A 137 -11.58 -9.98 -1.03
C ASP A 137 -11.96 -8.47 -0.98
N ALA A 138 -11.41 -7.71 -0.03
CA ALA A 138 -11.57 -6.27 0.03
C ALA A 138 -10.88 -5.55 -1.15
N TYR A 139 -9.64 -5.91 -1.49
CA TYR A 139 -8.97 -5.39 -2.69
C TYR A 139 -9.75 -5.70 -3.98
N CYS A 140 -10.33 -6.90 -4.09
CA CYS A 140 -11.11 -7.28 -5.27
C CYS A 140 -12.50 -6.62 -5.31
N GLY A 141 -13.04 -6.22 -4.18
CA GLY A 141 -14.44 -5.82 -4.04
C GLY A 141 -14.69 -4.34 -3.81
N ALA A 142 -13.70 -3.60 -3.36
CA ALA A 142 -13.80 -2.15 -3.21
C ALA A 142 -13.62 -1.43 -4.57
N ASP A 143 -13.98 -0.15 -4.59
CA ASP A 143 -13.92 0.67 -5.80
C ASP A 143 -12.57 1.38 -5.98
N ALA A 144 -11.83 1.64 -4.89
CA ALA A 144 -10.44 2.14 -4.91
C ALA A 144 -9.69 1.78 -3.63
N PHE A 145 -8.37 1.64 -3.75
CA PHE A 145 -7.44 1.58 -2.62
C PHE A 145 -6.70 2.91 -2.52
N ALA A 146 -6.82 3.60 -1.39
CA ALA A 146 -6.15 4.86 -1.13
C ALA A 146 -5.17 4.70 0.03
N PHE A 147 -3.88 4.90 -0.25
CA PHE A 147 -2.79 4.68 0.71
C PHE A 147 -2.17 6.01 1.14
N PHE A 148 -2.42 6.41 2.37
CA PHE A 148 -2.11 7.74 2.90
C PHE A 148 -0.73 7.85 3.56
N SER A 149 0.09 6.80 3.54
CA SER A 149 1.35 6.76 4.27
C SER A 149 2.31 7.89 3.86
N TYR A 150 2.92 8.55 4.85
CA TYR A 150 3.91 9.60 4.68
C TYR A 150 5.32 9.05 4.44
N GLU A 151 5.59 7.83 4.92
CA GLU A 151 6.89 7.19 4.81
C GLU A 151 6.73 5.68 4.66
N GLU A 152 7.45 5.10 3.72
CA GLU A 152 7.54 3.67 3.47
C GLU A 152 8.96 3.23 3.12
N THR A 153 9.22 1.96 3.26
CA THR A 153 10.40 1.32 2.68
C THR A 153 10.08 0.66 1.33
N GLU A 154 8.83 0.26 1.12
CA GLU A 154 8.29 -0.28 -0.13
C GLU A 154 6.78 -0.04 -0.23
N GLY A 155 6.02 -0.48 0.79
CA GLY A 155 4.57 -0.46 0.78
C GLY A 155 3.97 -1.70 0.11
N ILE A 156 4.26 -2.89 0.65
CA ILE A 156 3.80 -4.18 0.08
C ILE A 156 2.29 -4.23 -0.18
N VAL A 157 1.48 -3.57 0.64
CA VAL A 157 0.02 -3.47 0.48
C VAL A 157 -0.38 -2.77 -0.83
N VAL A 158 0.50 -1.92 -1.39
CA VAL A 158 0.30 -1.29 -2.71
C VAL A 158 0.45 -2.35 -3.80
N LEU A 159 1.47 -3.21 -3.72
CA LEU A 159 1.67 -4.32 -4.66
C LEU A 159 0.53 -5.34 -4.55
N GLU A 160 0.04 -5.65 -3.35
CA GLU A 160 -1.13 -6.52 -3.13
C GLU A 160 -2.39 -5.94 -3.81
N ALA A 161 -2.63 -4.65 -3.63
CA ALA A 161 -3.76 -3.96 -4.25
C ALA A 161 -3.65 -3.96 -5.79
N LEU A 162 -2.49 -3.61 -6.34
CA LEU A 162 -2.23 -3.66 -7.79
C LEU A 162 -2.42 -5.07 -8.35
N SER A 163 -1.98 -6.08 -7.60
CA SER A 163 -2.12 -7.48 -7.96
C SER A 163 -3.59 -7.94 -8.01
N CYS A 164 -4.44 -7.38 -7.14
CA CYS A 164 -5.89 -7.62 -7.14
C CYS A 164 -6.67 -6.75 -8.13
N GLU A 165 -6.00 -5.99 -8.99
CA GLU A 165 -6.62 -5.18 -10.04
C GLU A 165 -7.64 -4.15 -9.51
N ILE A 166 -7.34 -3.50 -8.39
CA ILE A 166 -8.09 -2.35 -7.88
C ILE A 166 -7.40 -1.05 -8.32
N PRO A 167 -8.13 0.03 -8.62
CA PRO A 167 -7.53 1.35 -8.80
C PRO A 167 -6.81 1.80 -7.53
N VAL A 168 -5.57 2.26 -7.67
CA VAL A 168 -4.71 2.62 -6.53
C VAL A 168 -4.38 4.11 -6.55
N ILE A 169 -4.48 4.74 -5.38
CA ILE A 169 -4.03 6.09 -5.09
C ILE A 169 -2.98 5.99 -3.99
N VAL A 170 -1.81 6.59 -4.20
CA VAL A 170 -0.73 6.64 -3.20
C VAL A 170 -0.33 8.09 -2.91
N ARG A 171 0.25 8.31 -1.74
CA ARG A 171 0.94 9.59 -1.49
C ARG A 171 2.15 9.70 -2.41
N ASP A 172 2.37 10.90 -2.95
CA ASP A 172 3.57 11.19 -3.73
C ASP A 172 4.76 11.35 -2.79
N ILE A 173 5.47 10.26 -2.57
CA ILE A 173 6.63 10.16 -1.66
C ILE A 173 7.83 9.51 -2.37
N PRO A 174 9.07 9.84 -1.96
CA PRO A 174 10.28 9.43 -2.67
C PRO A 174 10.43 7.92 -2.88
N VAL A 175 9.89 7.08 -1.99
CA VAL A 175 9.98 5.61 -2.14
C VAL A 175 9.33 5.09 -3.42
N TYR A 176 8.40 5.84 -4.01
CA TYR A 176 7.69 5.47 -5.23
C TYR A 176 8.30 6.06 -6.51
N GLU A 177 9.38 6.85 -6.38
CA GLU A 177 10.13 7.33 -7.54
C GLU A 177 10.79 6.17 -8.29
N GLY A 178 10.73 6.22 -9.61
CA GLY A 178 11.38 5.24 -10.51
C GLY A 178 10.60 3.94 -10.72
N TRP A 179 9.54 3.62 -9.95
CA TRP A 179 8.77 2.41 -10.16
C TRP A 179 7.24 2.59 -10.16
N LEU A 180 6.70 3.63 -9.53
CA LEU A 180 5.29 4.01 -9.68
C LEU A 180 5.18 5.37 -10.39
N THR A 181 4.43 5.41 -11.49
CA THR A 181 4.21 6.61 -12.30
C THR A 181 2.75 7.07 -12.16
N ASP A 182 2.55 8.36 -11.86
CA ASP A 182 1.21 8.96 -11.84
C ASP A 182 0.54 8.86 -13.20
N GLY A 183 -0.73 8.48 -13.19
CA GLY A 183 -1.54 8.33 -14.40
C GLY A 183 -1.30 7.05 -15.19
N ASP A 184 -0.24 6.27 -14.89
CA ASP A 184 0.06 5.00 -15.56
C ASP A 184 -0.33 3.78 -14.70
N GLN A 185 0.36 3.49 -13.60
CA GLN A 185 0.00 2.38 -12.72
C GLN A 185 -0.92 2.82 -11.57
N VAL A 186 -0.74 4.05 -11.08
CA VAL A 186 -1.45 4.61 -9.92
C VAL A 186 -1.87 6.05 -10.18
N ARG A 187 -2.64 6.64 -9.25
CA ARG A 187 -2.71 8.08 -9.06
C ARG A 187 -1.84 8.46 -7.87
N LYS A 188 -1.07 9.53 -8.02
CA LYS A 188 -0.29 10.11 -6.93
C LYS A 188 -0.95 11.36 -6.39
N ALA A 189 -0.95 11.54 -5.08
CA ALA A 189 -1.53 12.70 -4.41
C ALA A 189 -0.59 13.22 -3.33
N SER A 190 -0.40 14.54 -3.27
CA SER A 190 0.52 15.19 -2.31
C SER A 190 -0.19 15.79 -1.09
N ASN A 191 -1.50 16.02 -1.18
CA ASN A 191 -2.34 16.61 -0.14
C ASN A 191 -3.78 16.12 -0.24
N LEU A 192 -4.63 16.51 0.72
CA LEU A 192 -6.03 16.07 0.78
C LEU A 192 -6.84 16.47 -0.45
N ASP A 193 -6.63 17.64 -1.03
CA ASP A 193 -7.38 18.11 -2.21
C ASP A 193 -7.05 17.25 -3.43
N SER A 194 -5.78 16.89 -3.62
CA SER A 194 -5.36 15.98 -4.70
C SER A 194 -5.80 14.53 -4.47
N TYR A 195 -5.91 14.08 -3.21
CA TYR A 195 -6.53 12.79 -2.90
C TYR A 195 -8.02 12.78 -3.23
N GLU A 196 -8.75 13.82 -2.82
CA GLU A 196 -10.18 13.97 -3.12
C GLU A 196 -10.42 13.97 -4.63
N GLN A 197 -9.64 14.76 -5.38
CA GLN A 197 -9.73 14.77 -6.83
C GLN A 197 -9.42 13.40 -7.45
N ALA A 198 -8.37 12.72 -6.99
CA ALA A 198 -8.02 11.40 -7.51
C ALA A 198 -9.12 10.34 -7.23
N VAL A 199 -9.76 10.41 -6.06
CA VAL A 199 -10.91 9.53 -5.75
C VAL A 199 -12.10 9.85 -6.66
N ARG A 200 -12.44 11.15 -6.84
CA ARG A 200 -13.54 11.58 -7.73
C ARG A 200 -13.28 11.16 -9.18
N ASP A 201 -12.09 11.40 -9.68
CA ASP A 201 -11.66 11.00 -11.03
C ASP A 201 -11.90 9.50 -11.23
N ILE A 202 -11.37 8.66 -10.35
CA ILE A 202 -11.45 7.21 -10.47
C ILE A 202 -12.89 6.71 -10.41
N LEU A 203 -13.70 7.26 -9.50
CA LEU A 203 -15.04 6.75 -9.25
C LEU A 203 -16.10 7.29 -10.21
N TYR A 204 -15.92 8.53 -10.70
CA TYR A 204 -17.01 9.25 -11.37
C TYR A 204 -16.63 9.98 -12.66
N GLU A 205 -15.41 10.55 -12.78
CA GLU A 205 -15.10 11.55 -13.79
C GLU A 205 -14.24 11.01 -14.94
N GLU A 206 -13.26 10.11 -14.66
CA GLU A 206 -12.41 9.57 -15.72
C GLU A 206 -13.14 8.56 -16.60
N PRO A 207 -12.86 8.54 -17.92
CA PRO A 207 -13.33 7.49 -18.80
C PRO A 207 -12.92 6.11 -18.27
N ARG A 208 -13.86 5.17 -18.21
CA ARG A 208 -13.62 3.82 -17.67
C ARG A 208 -12.44 3.11 -18.33
N GLU A 209 -12.19 3.36 -19.62
CA GLU A 209 -11.06 2.76 -20.33
C GLU A 209 -9.70 3.31 -19.82
N LYS A 210 -9.63 4.58 -19.42
CA LYS A 210 -8.42 5.16 -18.80
C LYS A 210 -8.14 4.49 -17.46
N VAL A 211 -9.17 4.31 -16.63
CA VAL A 211 -9.04 3.59 -15.34
C VAL A 211 -8.62 2.14 -15.57
N ARG A 212 -9.25 1.43 -16.52
CA ARG A 212 -8.88 0.05 -16.85
C ARG A 212 -7.45 -0.09 -17.35
N ARG A 213 -6.97 0.85 -18.19
CA ARG A 213 -5.59 0.86 -18.65
C ARG A 213 -4.63 0.95 -17.47
N ARG A 214 -4.91 1.86 -16.51
CA ARG A 214 -4.11 2.01 -15.30
C ARG A 214 -4.10 0.73 -14.45
N ILE A 215 -5.23 0.08 -14.29
CA ILE A 215 -5.36 -1.20 -13.58
C ILE A 215 -4.49 -2.27 -14.25
N ARG A 216 -4.54 -2.39 -15.57
CA ARG A 216 -3.71 -3.36 -16.32
C ARG A 216 -2.21 -3.10 -16.15
N ALA A 217 -1.80 -1.83 -16.25
CA ALA A 217 -0.40 -1.44 -16.02
C ALA A 217 0.05 -1.74 -14.59
N GLY A 218 -0.82 -1.47 -13.59
CA GLY A 218 -0.56 -1.83 -12.19
C GLY A 218 -0.43 -3.33 -11.98
N ARG A 219 -1.30 -4.15 -12.57
CA ARG A 219 -1.19 -5.62 -12.51
C ARG A 219 0.11 -6.12 -13.13
N ALA A 220 0.49 -5.60 -14.30
CA ALA A 220 1.76 -5.97 -14.95
C ALA A 220 2.96 -5.65 -14.05
N LEU A 221 2.97 -4.48 -13.41
CA LEU A 221 4.01 -4.11 -12.46
C LEU A 221 4.05 -5.06 -11.25
N ALA A 222 2.90 -5.46 -10.70
CA ALA A 222 2.85 -6.42 -9.60
C ALA A 222 3.43 -7.79 -10.00
N GLU A 223 3.23 -8.24 -11.25
CA GLU A 223 3.84 -9.47 -11.77
C GLU A 223 5.37 -9.38 -11.85
N GLU A 224 5.91 -8.23 -12.26
CA GLU A 224 7.36 -7.98 -12.27
C GLU A 224 7.96 -7.97 -10.85
N HIS A 225 7.13 -7.71 -9.83
CA HIS A 225 7.46 -7.71 -8.41
C HIS A 225 6.92 -8.94 -7.69
N SER A 226 6.58 -10.01 -8.41
CA SER A 226 6.08 -11.25 -7.79
C SER A 226 7.16 -11.95 -6.95
N MET A 227 6.73 -12.71 -5.94
CA MET A 227 7.63 -13.55 -5.13
C MET A 227 8.47 -14.48 -6.00
N ARG A 228 7.94 -14.99 -7.11
CA ARG A 228 8.68 -15.83 -8.06
C ARG A 228 9.84 -15.07 -8.69
N VAL A 229 9.57 -13.88 -9.26
CA VAL A 229 10.61 -13.04 -9.90
C VAL A 229 11.63 -12.57 -8.86
N THR A 230 11.17 -12.23 -7.66
CA THR A 230 12.03 -11.85 -6.54
C THR A 230 12.96 -13.00 -6.14
N GLY A 231 12.44 -14.22 -6.03
CA GLY A 231 13.22 -15.42 -5.71
C GLY A 231 14.30 -15.72 -6.77
N GLU A 232 13.95 -15.58 -8.06
CA GLU A 232 14.93 -15.74 -9.17
C GLU A 232 16.08 -14.71 -9.07
N LYS A 233 15.74 -13.44 -8.80
CA LYS A 233 16.76 -12.39 -8.62
C LYS A 233 17.62 -12.61 -7.36
N LEU A 234 16.99 -13.03 -6.26
CA LEU A 234 17.71 -13.34 -5.03
C LEU A 234 18.72 -14.47 -5.26
N TYR A 235 18.30 -15.54 -5.90
CA TYR A 235 19.20 -16.65 -6.27
C TYR A 235 20.38 -16.19 -7.12
N GLN A 236 20.17 -15.26 -8.08
CA GLN A 236 21.25 -14.67 -8.87
C GLN A 236 22.25 -13.86 -8.02
N ILE A 237 21.77 -13.18 -6.97
CA ILE A 237 22.64 -12.47 -6.02
C ILE A 237 23.48 -13.48 -5.23
N GLU A 238 22.85 -14.53 -4.71
CA GLU A 238 23.55 -15.60 -3.97
C GLU A 238 24.64 -16.28 -4.79
N GLN A 239 24.36 -16.57 -6.07
CA GLN A 239 25.35 -17.19 -6.98
C GLN A 239 26.60 -16.33 -7.22
N LYS A 240 26.53 -15.01 -7.00
CA LYS A 240 27.70 -14.13 -7.10
C LYS A 240 28.60 -14.16 -5.87
N LEU A 241 28.10 -14.71 -4.78
CA LEU A 241 28.81 -14.79 -3.49
C LEU A 241 29.57 -16.12 -3.33
N LEU A 242 29.27 -17.12 -4.18
CA LEU A 242 29.91 -18.43 -4.23
C LEU A 242 31.09 -18.40 -5.16
#